data_2683200dcc9a5e58797049adbd02d96f
#
_entry.id   2683200dcc9a5e58797049adbd02d96f
#
_cell.length_a   1.000
_cell.length_b   1.000
_cell.length_c   1.000
_cell.angle_alpha   90.00
_cell.angle_beta   90.00
_cell.angle_gamma   90.00
#
_symmetry.space_group_name_H-M   'P 1'
#
loop_
_entity.id
_entity.type
_entity.pdbx_description
1 polymer ?
#
loop_
_entity_poly.entity_id
_entity_poly.type
_entity_poly.pdbx_seq_one_letter_code
_entity_poly.pdbx_strand_id
1 'polypeptide(L)'
;LYNADKNAIKIALTGTPLITYKKDGKTKESHATTRDIFGDYIHKYYYNQSIDDGFTLRLMREDIETSYKETLQTINEEILRGDLSKDDIFAHPRYVSPMLDFILEDFNRARDVVFDDDSIGGMIVCDSSKQAREIEKQLEERRSRGETNITSALILHDEGDKEYKKDRVESYKEGKIDLVIVYSMLLTGFDAPRLKRLYLGRKI
;
A
#
# COMPACT_ATOMS: atom_id res chain seq x y z
N LEU A 1 -19.11 -25.96 -0.05
CA LEU A 1 -18.40 -26.47 1.14
C LEU A 1 -18.99 -25.93 2.46
N TYR A 2 -19.31 -24.63 2.53
CA TYR A 2 -19.76 -23.97 3.76
C TYR A 2 -21.12 -24.46 4.31
N ASN A 3 -22.00 -24.95 3.44
CA ASN A 3 -23.34 -25.44 3.77
C ASN A 3 -23.44 -26.97 3.82
N ALA A 4 -22.31 -27.68 3.70
CA ALA A 4 -22.32 -29.15 3.63
C ALA A 4 -22.67 -29.82 4.96
N ASP A 5 -22.36 -29.16 6.11
CA ASP A 5 -22.75 -29.65 7.44
C ASP A 5 -23.51 -28.56 8.20
N LYS A 6 -24.81 -28.79 8.37
CA LYS A 6 -25.72 -27.88 9.09
C LYS A 6 -25.54 -27.92 10.60
N ASN A 7 -24.90 -28.96 11.13
CA ASN A 7 -24.72 -29.19 12.56
C ASN A 7 -23.32 -28.74 13.06
N ALA A 8 -22.43 -28.33 12.13
CA ALA A 8 -21.12 -27.86 12.51
C ALA A 8 -21.16 -26.45 13.13
N ILE A 9 -20.47 -26.26 14.24
CA ILE A 9 -20.22 -24.96 14.84
C ILE A 9 -19.19 -24.24 13.92
N LYS A 10 -19.54 -23.06 13.44
CA LYS A 10 -18.70 -22.26 12.55
C LYS A 10 -18.21 -21.02 13.29
N ILE A 11 -16.90 -20.91 13.45
CA ILE A 11 -16.24 -19.76 14.09
C ILE A 11 -15.32 -19.11 13.08
N ALA A 12 -15.41 -17.79 12.92
CA ALA A 12 -14.52 -17.00 12.08
C ALA A 12 -13.74 -16.00 12.93
N LEU A 13 -12.44 -15.88 12.64
CA LEU A 13 -11.56 -14.85 13.18
C LEU A 13 -11.07 -14.01 12.00
N THR A 14 -11.28 -12.69 12.05
CA THR A 14 -10.84 -11.78 10.98
C THR A 14 -10.57 -10.39 11.53
N GLY A 15 -9.52 -9.75 11.06
CA GLY A 15 -9.25 -8.32 11.27
C GLY A 15 -9.98 -7.41 10.27
N THR A 16 -10.58 -7.99 9.20
CA THR A 16 -11.25 -7.25 8.12
C THR A 16 -12.61 -7.84 7.80
N PRO A 17 -13.59 -7.74 8.71
CA PRO A 17 -14.94 -8.26 8.47
C PRO A 17 -15.61 -7.50 7.31
N LEU A 18 -16.34 -8.21 6.46
CA LEU A 18 -17.16 -7.60 5.42
C LEU A 18 -18.46 -7.06 6.06
N ILE A 19 -18.56 -5.73 6.20
CA ILE A 19 -19.66 -5.06 6.92
C ILE A 19 -20.65 -4.33 6.02
N THR A 20 -20.35 -4.14 4.72
CA THR A 20 -21.22 -3.42 3.79
C THR A 20 -21.38 -4.17 2.48
N TYR A 21 -22.59 -4.08 1.91
CA TYR A 21 -22.85 -4.51 0.54
C TYR A 21 -22.42 -3.40 -0.44
N LYS A 22 -21.56 -3.72 -1.41
CA LYS A 22 -21.45 -2.88 -2.62
C LYS A 22 -22.60 -3.25 -3.55
N LYS A 23 -23.60 -2.37 -3.70
CA LYS A 23 -24.54 -2.43 -4.82
C LYS A 23 -23.82 -1.92 -6.06
N ASP A 24 -23.21 -2.81 -6.81
CA ASP A 24 -22.83 -2.49 -8.18
C ASP A 24 -24.11 -2.42 -9.01
N GLY A 25 -24.35 -1.25 -9.64
CA GLY A 25 -25.60 -0.95 -10.36
C GLY A 25 -25.85 -1.79 -11.63
N LYS A 26 -25.13 -2.88 -11.88
CA LYS A 26 -25.25 -3.75 -13.05
C LYS A 26 -25.22 -5.27 -12.78
N THR A 27 -24.91 -5.74 -11.61
CA THR A 27 -24.96 -7.18 -11.29
C THR A 27 -25.65 -7.40 -9.96
N LYS A 28 -26.70 -8.23 -9.96
CA LYS A 28 -27.47 -8.66 -8.78
C LYS A 28 -26.73 -9.73 -7.97
N GLU A 29 -25.44 -9.61 -7.74
CA GLU A 29 -24.72 -10.45 -6.81
C GLU A 29 -24.64 -9.73 -5.47
N SER A 30 -25.59 -10.05 -4.58
CA SER A 30 -25.54 -9.64 -3.18
C SER A 30 -24.45 -10.45 -2.50
N HIS A 31 -23.28 -9.88 -2.32
CA HIS A 31 -22.26 -10.49 -1.46
C HIS A 31 -22.75 -10.47 0.00
N ALA A 32 -22.89 -11.65 0.60
CA ALA A 32 -23.24 -11.77 2.01
C ALA A 32 -22.17 -11.13 2.88
N THR A 33 -22.60 -10.39 3.91
CA THR A 33 -21.68 -9.84 4.92
C THR A 33 -21.14 -10.96 5.82
N THR A 34 -20.08 -10.68 6.55
CA THR A 34 -19.55 -11.60 7.56
C THR A 34 -20.64 -12.00 8.56
N ARG A 35 -21.52 -11.07 8.93
CA ARG A 35 -22.63 -11.28 9.84
C ARG A 35 -23.74 -12.18 9.27
N ASP A 36 -24.00 -12.10 7.96
CA ASP A 36 -24.97 -12.97 7.30
C ASP A 36 -24.51 -14.44 7.24
N ILE A 37 -23.19 -14.65 7.24
CA ILE A 37 -22.61 -16.01 7.14
C ILE A 37 -22.41 -16.63 8.51
N PHE A 38 -21.94 -15.85 9.50
CA PHE A 38 -21.48 -16.35 10.81
C PHE A 38 -22.39 -15.94 11.98
N GLY A 39 -23.38 -15.05 11.76
CA GLY A 39 -24.20 -14.49 12.82
C GLY A 39 -23.52 -13.31 13.53
N ASP A 40 -23.97 -13.03 14.75
CA ASP A 40 -23.45 -11.91 15.53
C ASP A 40 -22.01 -12.14 16.02
N TYR A 41 -21.31 -11.02 16.24
CA TYR A 41 -19.95 -11.08 16.76
C TYR A 41 -19.93 -11.57 18.21
N ILE A 42 -19.16 -12.62 18.47
CA ILE A 42 -18.92 -13.14 19.83
C ILE A 42 -18.02 -12.17 20.60
N HIS A 43 -17.01 -11.60 19.92
CA HIS A 43 -16.06 -10.65 20.49
C HIS A 43 -15.64 -9.64 19.44
N LYS A 44 -15.33 -8.41 19.89
CA LYS A 44 -14.81 -7.34 19.07
C LYS A 44 -13.61 -6.73 19.77
N TYR A 45 -12.51 -6.63 19.07
CA TYR A 45 -11.29 -6.00 19.52
C TYR A 45 -10.90 -4.91 18.53
N TYR A 46 -11.09 -3.67 18.95
CA TYR A 46 -10.92 -2.53 18.06
C TYR A 46 -9.50 -1.96 18.09
N TYR A 47 -9.15 -1.23 17.06
CA TYR A 47 -7.86 -0.58 16.88
C TYR A 47 -7.43 0.27 18.09
N ASN A 48 -8.34 1.09 18.64
CA ASN A 48 -8.06 1.90 19.83
C ASN A 48 -7.71 1.04 21.06
N GLN A 49 -8.43 -0.05 21.29
CA GLN A 49 -8.10 -0.99 22.38
C GLN A 49 -6.73 -1.62 22.18
N SER A 50 -6.42 -2.02 20.93
CA SER A 50 -5.13 -2.62 20.59
C SER A 50 -3.95 -1.64 20.79
N ILE A 51 -4.17 -0.33 20.58
CA ILE A 51 -3.19 0.71 20.89
C ILE A 51 -3.01 0.84 22.40
N ASP A 52 -4.11 0.93 23.15
CA ASP A 52 -4.10 1.09 24.60
C ASP A 52 -3.43 -0.11 25.30
N ASP A 53 -3.64 -1.31 24.76
CA ASP A 53 -3.00 -2.56 25.21
C ASP A 53 -1.54 -2.72 24.74
N GLY A 54 -1.03 -1.82 23.89
CA GLY A 54 0.34 -1.83 23.39
C GLY A 54 0.62 -2.84 22.27
N PHE A 55 -0.41 -3.48 21.69
CA PHE A 55 -0.25 -4.45 20.60
C PHE A 55 -0.20 -3.80 19.21
N THR A 56 -0.69 -2.58 19.05
CA THR A 56 -0.74 -1.89 17.78
C THR A 56 -0.15 -0.48 17.91
N LEU A 57 0.70 -0.11 16.97
CA LEU A 57 1.24 1.25 16.91
C LEU A 57 0.17 2.23 16.39
N ARG A 58 0.17 3.45 16.94
CA ARG A 58 -0.69 4.52 16.44
C ARG A 58 -0.23 4.93 15.04
N LEU A 59 -1.17 4.93 14.09
CA LEU A 59 -0.94 5.52 12.78
C LEU A 59 -0.95 7.05 12.90
N MET A 60 0.11 7.67 12.43
CA MET A 60 0.20 9.12 12.27
C MET A 60 0.07 9.43 10.78
N ARG A 61 -0.90 10.29 10.43
CA ARG A 61 -1.06 10.78 9.07
C ARG A 61 -0.30 12.09 8.93
N GLU A 62 0.58 12.14 7.96
CA GLU A 62 1.23 13.36 7.51
C GLU A 62 0.70 13.69 6.12
N ASP A 63 0.22 14.92 5.93
CA ASP A 63 -0.17 15.39 4.61
C ASP A 63 1.06 15.97 3.90
N ILE A 64 1.14 15.77 2.58
CA ILE A 64 2.19 16.34 1.75
C ILE A 64 2.16 17.87 1.87
N GLU A 65 3.32 18.50 1.96
CA GLU A 65 3.45 19.96 2.04
C GLU A 65 2.73 20.66 0.88
N THR A 66 2.16 21.83 1.15
CA THR A 66 1.29 22.56 0.23
C THR A 66 1.97 22.86 -1.10
N SER A 67 3.25 23.29 -1.07
CA SER A 67 4.03 23.60 -2.28
C SER A 67 4.19 22.39 -3.21
N TYR A 68 4.36 21.23 -2.63
CA TYR A 68 4.50 19.98 -3.37
C TYR A 68 3.18 19.56 -4.03
N LYS A 69 2.11 19.71 -3.28
CA LYS A 69 0.75 19.44 -3.75
C LYS A 69 0.36 20.36 -4.91
N GLU A 70 0.72 21.64 -4.84
CA GLU A 70 0.52 22.61 -5.93
C GLU A 70 1.32 22.22 -7.18
N THR A 71 2.56 21.81 -7.03
CA THR A 71 3.40 21.33 -8.13
C THR A 71 2.76 20.12 -8.82
N LEU A 72 2.29 19.13 -8.06
CA LEU A 72 1.60 17.95 -8.61
C LEU A 72 0.28 18.32 -9.30
N GLN A 73 -0.46 19.29 -8.78
CA GLN A 73 -1.70 19.78 -9.42
C GLN A 73 -1.41 20.46 -10.76
N THR A 74 -0.41 21.32 -10.81
CA THR A 74 0.00 21.99 -12.07
C THR A 74 0.41 20.99 -13.13
N ILE A 75 1.23 20.00 -12.76
CA ILE A 75 1.64 18.93 -13.67
C ILE A 75 0.43 18.13 -14.16
N ASN A 76 -0.49 17.79 -13.26
CA ASN A 76 -1.70 17.08 -13.61
C ASN A 76 -2.57 17.85 -14.60
N GLU A 77 -2.73 19.17 -14.43
CA GLU A 77 -3.47 20.02 -15.35
C GLU A 77 -2.81 20.11 -16.74
N GLU A 78 -1.48 20.19 -16.79
CA GLU A 78 -0.73 20.20 -18.05
C GLU A 78 -0.86 18.87 -18.80
N ILE A 79 -0.80 17.75 -18.08
CA ILE A 79 -0.97 16.41 -18.66
C ILE A 79 -2.40 16.23 -19.17
N LEU A 80 -3.41 16.69 -18.44
CA LEU A 80 -4.82 16.62 -18.86
C LEU A 80 -5.10 17.38 -20.15
N ARG A 81 -4.40 18.50 -20.39
CA ARG A 81 -4.52 19.24 -21.66
C ARG A 81 -3.96 18.50 -22.88
N GLY A 82 -3.21 17.41 -22.65
CA GLY A 82 -2.62 16.56 -23.68
C GLY A 82 -3.41 15.31 -24.05
N ASP A 83 -4.72 15.23 -23.73
CA ASP A 83 -5.62 14.10 -24.04
C ASP A 83 -5.19 12.73 -23.47
N LEU A 84 -4.57 12.72 -22.30
CA LEU A 84 -4.23 11.48 -21.60
C LEU A 84 -5.43 10.91 -20.82
N SER A 85 -5.57 9.58 -20.79
CA SER A 85 -6.56 8.94 -19.93
C SER A 85 -6.24 9.18 -18.45
N LYS A 86 -7.27 9.21 -17.60
CA LYS A 86 -7.09 9.43 -16.16
C LYS A 86 -6.15 8.39 -15.53
N ASP A 87 -6.20 7.16 -16.00
CA ASP A 87 -5.36 6.05 -15.51
C ASP A 87 -3.89 6.21 -15.94
N ASP A 88 -3.62 6.95 -17.01
CA ASP A 88 -2.27 7.20 -17.51
C ASP A 88 -1.62 8.43 -16.84
N ILE A 89 -2.41 9.35 -16.27
CA ILE A 89 -1.90 10.56 -15.61
C ILE A 89 -1.01 10.22 -14.42
N PHE A 90 -1.49 9.38 -13.52
CA PHE A 90 -0.76 9.01 -12.31
C PHE A 90 0.47 8.12 -12.59
N ALA A 91 0.51 7.46 -13.75
CA ALA A 91 1.65 6.70 -14.22
C ALA A 91 2.60 7.53 -15.14
N HIS A 92 2.25 8.77 -15.44
CA HIS A 92 3.06 9.60 -16.34
C HIS A 92 4.39 9.98 -15.67
N PRO A 93 5.55 9.88 -16.37
CA PRO A 93 6.87 10.16 -15.79
C PRO A 93 6.99 11.54 -15.12
N ARG A 94 6.37 12.58 -15.70
CA ARG A 94 6.37 13.93 -15.13
C ARG A 94 5.58 14.06 -13.83
N TYR A 95 4.61 13.15 -13.59
CA TYR A 95 3.88 13.07 -12.34
C TYR A 95 4.64 12.23 -11.30
N VAL A 96 5.19 11.09 -11.72
CA VAL A 96 5.91 10.15 -10.86
C VAL A 96 7.23 10.74 -10.36
N SER A 97 7.98 11.45 -11.20
CA SER A 97 9.31 11.97 -10.83
C SER A 97 9.27 12.86 -9.57
N PRO A 98 8.47 13.95 -9.52
CA PRO A 98 8.43 14.78 -8.31
C PRO A 98 7.82 14.05 -7.11
N MET A 99 6.86 13.11 -7.30
CA MET A 99 6.36 12.29 -6.22
C MET A 99 7.46 11.41 -5.63
N LEU A 100 8.32 10.85 -6.46
CA LEU A 100 9.45 10.03 -6.02
C LEU A 100 10.52 10.87 -5.34
N ASP A 101 10.77 12.12 -5.78
CA ASP A 101 11.66 13.05 -5.10
C ASP A 101 11.22 13.25 -3.65
N PHE A 102 9.94 13.55 -3.45
CA PHE A 102 9.37 13.71 -2.11
C PHE A 102 9.51 12.44 -1.26
N ILE A 103 9.17 11.28 -1.82
CA ILE A 103 9.25 10.00 -1.11
C ILE A 103 10.68 9.72 -0.65
N LEU A 104 11.67 9.91 -1.51
CA LEU A 104 13.06 9.67 -1.19
C LEU A 104 13.59 10.64 -0.13
N GLU A 105 13.24 11.92 -0.22
CA GLU A 105 13.60 12.94 0.77
C GLU A 105 12.98 12.62 2.13
N ASP A 106 11.66 12.34 2.19
CA ASP A 106 10.98 12.00 3.43
C ASP A 106 11.50 10.69 4.04
N PHE A 107 11.77 9.68 3.21
CA PHE A 107 12.25 8.40 3.68
C PHE A 107 13.67 8.50 4.27
N ASN A 108 14.58 9.27 3.65
CA ASN A 108 15.89 9.55 4.20
C ASN A 108 15.77 10.36 5.51
N ARG A 109 14.96 11.42 5.52
CA ARG A 109 14.68 12.18 6.74
C ARG A 109 14.11 11.30 7.86
N ALA A 110 13.27 10.35 7.52
CA ALA A 110 12.71 9.41 8.49
C ALA A 110 13.82 8.53 9.13
N ARG A 111 14.74 8.03 8.33
CA ARG A 111 15.90 7.26 8.81
C ARG A 111 16.82 8.11 9.67
N ASP A 112 17.28 9.23 9.13
CA ASP A 112 18.34 10.02 9.72
C ASP A 112 17.89 10.84 10.94
N VAL A 113 16.64 11.32 10.95
CA VAL A 113 16.17 12.32 11.92
C VAL A 113 15.05 11.82 12.81
N VAL A 114 14.04 11.15 12.22
CA VAL A 114 12.82 10.80 12.97
C VAL A 114 13.02 9.55 13.81
N PHE A 115 13.64 8.54 13.24
CA PHE A 115 13.84 7.25 13.90
C PHE A 115 15.29 7.02 14.31
N ASP A 116 16.26 7.72 13.70
CA ASP A 116 17.71 7.49 13.87
C ASP A 116 18.02 5.98 13.68
N ASP A 117 17.45 5.40 12.62
CA ASP A 117 17.49 3.96 12.39
C ASP A 117 17.39 3.65 10.87
N ASP A 118 18.51 3.27 10.29
CA ASP A 118 18.63 2.89 8.87
C ASP A 118 17.91 1.57 8.53
N SER A 119 17.53 0.79 9.53
CA SER A 119 16.87 -0.50 9.33
C SER A 119 15.38 -0.37 9.02
N ILE A 120 14.79 0.82 9.21
CA ILE A 120 13.37 1.01 8.87
C ILE A 120 13.12 0.81 7.38
N GLY A 121 11.92 0.31 7.08
CA GLY A 121 11.45 0.11 5.72
C GLY A 121 10.20 0.95 5.42
N GLY A 122 9.92 1.11 4.14
CA GLY A 122 8.73 1.79 3.65
C GLY A 122 7.94 0.97 2.64
N MET A 123 6.70 1.40 2.40
CA MET A 123 5.82 0.84 1.38
C MET A 123 5.18 1.96 0.57
N ILE A 124 5.19 1.83 -0.75
CA ILE A 124 4.50 2.73 -1.68
C ILE A 124 3.29 1.99 -2.23
N VAL A 125 2.09 2.46 -1.89
CA VAL A 125 0.82 1.94 -2.41
C VAL A 125 0.40 2.78 -3.59
N CYS A 126 0.49 2.22 -4.78
CA CYS A 126 0.24 2.89 -6.05
C CYS A 126 -1.25 2.93 -6.42
N ASP A 127 -1.61 3.85 -7.31
CA ASP A 127 -2.95 3.95 -7.89
C ASP A 127 -3.22 2.83 -8.92
N SER A 128 -2.18 2.41 -9.63
CA SER A 128 -2.24 1.37 -10.65
C SER A 128 -0.94 0.58 -10.76
N SER A 129 -0.99 -0.57 -11.43
CA SER A 129 0.22 -1.33 -11.78
C SER A 129 1.14 -0.57 -12.74
N LYS A 130 0.59 0.28 -13.61
CA LYS A 130 1.38 1.17 -14.48
C LYS A 130 2.20 2.17 -13.67
N GLN A 131 1.58 2.83 -12.68
CA GLN A 131 2.28 3.74 -11.78
C GLN A 131 3.39 3.03 -11.00
N ALA A 132 3.08 1.84 -10.46
CA ALA A 132 4.06 1.04 -9.71
C ALA A 132 5.31 0.71 -10.56
N ARG A 133 5.12 0.32 -11.82
CA ARG A 133 6.22 0.04 -12.75
C ARG A 133 7.01 1.28 -13.10
N GLU A 134 6.37 2.41 -13.28
CA GLU A 134 7.06 3.67 -13.57
C GLU A 134 7.89 4.15 -12.37
N ILE A 135 7.36 4.01 -11.15
CA ILE A 135 8.11 4.31 -9.91
C ILE A 135 9.35 3.43 -9.81
N GLU A 136 9.20 2.11 -9.99
CA GLU A 136 10.33 1.18 -9.93
C GLU A 136 11.38 1.50 -10.98
N LYS A 137 10.97 1.76 -12.22
CA LYS A 137 11.86 2.16 -13.30
C LYS A 137 12.66 3.41 -12.96
N GLN A 138 12.00 4.47 -12.52
CA GLN A 138 12.68 5.74 -12.18
C GLN A 138 13.60 5.58 -10.97
N LEU A 139 13.22 4.78 -9.98
CA LEU A 139 14.06 4.51 -8.82
C LEU A 139 15.34 3.73 -9.23
N GLU A 140 15.21 2.73 -10.11
CA GLU A 140 16.34 2.00 -10.65
C GLU A 140 17.26 2.90 -11.49
N GLU A 141 16.70 3.77 -12.31
CA GLU A 141 17.47 4.75 -13.08
C GLU A 141 18.26 5.70 -12.17
N ARG A 142 17.66 6.21 -11.09
CA ARG A 142 18.32 7.06 -10.11
C ARG A 142 19.42 6.31 -9.36
N ARG A 143 19.17 5.07 -8.99
CA ARG A 143 20.18 4.22 -8.35
C ARG A 143 21.36 3.96 -9.27
N SER A 144 21.11 3.68 -10.55
CA SER A 144 22.17 3.50 -11.56
C SER A 144 23.03 4.73 -11.77
N ARG A 145 22.45 5.93 -11.56
CA ARG A 145 23.18 7.20 -11.63
C ARG A 145 23.86 7.60 -10.31
N GLY A 146 23.71 6.80 -9.25
CA GLY A 146 24.25 7.09 -7.93
C GLY A 146 23.52 8.20 -7.16
N GLU A 147 22.31 8.56 -7.57
CA GLU A 147 21.50 9.62 -6.93
C GLU A 147 20.83 9.12 -5.64
N THR A 148 20.69 7.82 -5.48
CA THR A 148 20.14 7.17 -4.28
C THR A 148 20.72 5.78 -4.08
N ASN A 149 20.80 5.34 -2.83
CA ASN A 149 21.17 3.96 -2.46
C ASN A 149 19.94 3.13 -2.04
N ILE A 150 18.75 3.71 -2.05
CA ILE A 150 17.51 3.04 -1.63
C ILE A 150 17.22 1.88 -2.57
N THR A 151 17.08 0.71 -1.99
CA THR A 151 16.70 -0.52 -2.70
C THR A 151 15.20 -0.72 -2.71
N SER A 152 14.66 -1.28 -3.79
CA SER A 152 13.22 -1.49 -3.93
C SER A 152 12.87 -2.89 -4.43
N ALA A 153 11.62 -3.27 -4.21
CA ALA A 153 11.00 -4.44 -4.83
C ALA A 153 9.59 -4.12 -5.29
N LEU A 154 9.34 -4.37 -6.57
CA LEU A 154 8.01 -4.32 -7.15
C LEU A 154 7.27 -5.64 -6.87
N ILE A 155 6.10 -5.54 -6.22
CA ILE A 155 5.27 -6.71 -5.88
C ILE A 155 3.87 -6.49 -6.45
N LEU A 156 3.63 -7.06 -7.62
CA LEU A 156 2.35 -7.00 -8.34
C LEU A 156 1.77 -8.40 -8.55
N HIS A 157 0.48 -8.47 -8.81
CA HIS A 157 -0.19 -9.74 -9.06
C HIS A 157 0.37 -10.45 -10.30
N ASP A 158 0.66 -9.68 -11.34
CA ASP A 158 1.13 -10.11 -12.66
C ASP A 158 2.66 -10.09 -12.83
N GLU A 159 3.43 -9.90 -11.74
CA GLU A 159 4.88 -9.86 -11.72
C GLU A 159 5.45 -11.07 -10.99
N GLY A 160 6.25 -11.88 -11.68
CA GLY A 160 6.88 -13.06 -11.11
C GLY A 160 5.88 -14.16 -10.64
N ASP A 161 6.39 -15.29 -10.26
CA ASP A 161 5.61 -16.35 -9.67
C ASP A 161 5.42 -16.19 -8.15
N LYS A 162 4.82 -17.17 -7.50
CA LYS A 162 4.56 -17.14 -6.06
C LYS A 162 5.86 -17.18 -5.24
N GLU A 163 6.86 -17.90 -5.71
CA GLU A 163 8.14 -18.07 -5.03
C GLU A 163 8.94 -16.76 -5.11
N TYR A 164 9.02 -16.15 -6.27
CA TYR A 164 9.61 -14.83 -6.47
C TYR A 164 9.02 -13.77 -5.52
N LYS A 165 7.67 -13.70 -5.44
CA LYS A 165 7.00 -12.75 -4.55
C LYS A 165 7.32 -13.00 -3.08
N LYS A 166 7.36 -14.28 -2.68
CA LYS A 166 7.73 -14.67 -1.31
C LYS A 166 9.17 -14.26 -0.98
N ASP A 167 10.11 -14.51 -1.88
CA ASP A 167 11.52 -14.13 -1.72
C ASP A 167 11.67 -12.60 -1.54
N ARG A 168 10.95 -11.79 -2.35
CA ARG A 168 10.97 -10.33 -2.21
C ARG A 168 10.42 -9.85 -0.88
N VAL A 169 9.34 -10.47 -0.40
CA VAL A 169 8.76 -10.17 0.91
C VAL A 169 9.73 -10.53 2.04
N GLU A 170 10.36 -11.69 1.99
CA GLU A 170 11.34 -12.09 3.01
C GLU A 170 12.58 -11.19 2.95
N SER A 171 13.10 -10.89 1.75
CA SER A 171 14.23 -9.95 1.57
C SER A 171 13.91 -8.56 2.15
N TYR A 172 12.67 -8.08 2.01
CA TYR A 172 12.23 -6.85 2.66
C TYR A 172 12.23 -6.98 4.18
N LYS A 173 11.68 -8.07 4.73
CA LYS A 173 11.65 -8.30 6.19
C LYS A 173 13.04 -8.39 6.81
N GLU A 174 13.99 -8.97 6.07
CA GLU A 174 15.39 -9.10 6.47
C GLU A 174 16.21 -7.80 6.33
N GLY A 175 15.64 -6.74 5.77
CA GLY A 175 16.32 -5.46 5.58
C GLY A 175 17.20 -5.35 4.34
N LYS A 176 17.14 -6.31 3.42
CA LYS A 176 17.86 -6.27 2.15
C LYS A 176 17.20 -5.35 1.11
N ILE A 177 15.93 -5.04 1.31
CA ILE A 177 15.11 -4.16 0.48
C ILE A 177 14.52 -3.08 1.39
N ASP A 178 14.63 -1.82 0.98
CA ASP A 178 14.21 -0.66 1.75
C ASP A 178 12.74 -0.29 1.52
N LEU A 179 12.31 -0.32 0.25
CA LEU A 179 10.96 0.05 -0.17
C LEU A 179 10.29 -1.11 -0.91
N VAL A 180 9.05 -1.42 -0.55
CA VAL A 180 8.18 -2.26 -1.37
C VAL A 180 7.18 -1.39 -2.12
N ILE A 181 7.04 -1.65 -3.42
CA ILE A 181 6.15 -0.93 -4.33
C ILE A 181 5.02 -1.87 -4.70
N VAL A 182 3.79 -1.50 -4.34
CA VAL A 182 2.60 -2.36 -4.48
C VAL A 182 1.43 -1.60 -5.10
N TYR A 183 0.47 -2.32 -5.64
CA TYR A 183 -0.82 -1.75 -6.07
C TYR A 183 -1.98 -2.33 -5.26
N SER A 184 -2.25 -3.63 -5.35
CA SER A 184 -3.36 -4.31 -4.68
C SER A 184 -2.92 -5.44 -3.76
N MET A 185 -1.61 -5.71 -3.71
CA MET A 185 -1.01 -6.75 -2.88
C MET A 185 -0.50 -6.19 -1.56
N LEU A 186 -0.33 -7.05 -0.56
CA LEU A 186 0.20 -6.74 0.77
C LEU A 186 -0.61 -5.70 1.58
N LEU A 187 -1.81 -5.35 1.15
CA LEU A 187 -2.66 -4.38 1.84
C LEU A 187 -3.30 -4.96 3.10
N THR A 188 -3.38 -6.27 3.21
CA THR A 188 -3.88 -7.01 4.38
C THR A 188 -2.99 -8.20 4.67
N GLY A 189 -2.84 -8.53 5.96
CA GLY A 189 -2.05 -9.69 6.39
C GLY A 189 -0.54 -9.57 6.18
N PHE A 190 -0.03 -8.39 5.83
CA PHE A 190 1.39 -8.13 5.73
C PHE A 190 1.94 -7.67 7.09
N ASP A 191 2.75 -8.50 7.70
CA ASP A 191 3.41 -8.22 8.97
C ASP A 191 4.91 -8.04 8.73
N ALA A 192 5.38 -6.82 8.98
CA ALA A 192 6.78 -6.44 8.88
C ALA A 192 7.08 -5.33 9.90
N PRO A 193 7.69 -5.65 11.06
CA PRO A 193 7.95 -4.69 12.14
C PRO A 193 8.76 -3.47 11.71
N ARG A 194 9.61 -3.62 10.69
CA ARG A 194 10.42 -2.55 10.13
C ARG A 194 9.64 -1.56 9.25
N LEU A 195 8.40 -1.87 8.84
CA LEU A 195 7.57 -0.95 8.08
C LEU A 195 7.14 0.23 8.95
N LYS A 196 7.78 1.38 8.76
CA LYS A 196 7.53 2.62 9.53
C LYS A 196 6.99 3.75 8.66
N ARG A 197 7.15 3.66 7.33
CA ARG A 197 6.65 4.66 6.38
C ARG A 197 5.74 4.03 5.34
N LEU A 198 4.55 4.63 5.17
CA LEU A 198 3.56 4.22 4.18
C LEU A 198 3.21 5.42 3.30
N TYR A 199 3.54 5.34 2.03
CA TYR A 199 3.26 6.37 1.03
C TYR A 199 2.05 5.98 0.19
N LEU A 200 1.05 6.83 0.15
CA LEU A 200 -0.20 6.57 -0.55
C LEU A 200 -0.24 7.35 -1.86
N GLY A 201 0.07 6.69 -2.97
CA GLY A 201 -0.02 7.24 -4.32
C GLY A 201 -1.44 7.32 -4.86
N ARG A 202 -2.43 6.91 -4.06
CA ARG A 202 -3.85 6.94 -4.39
C ARG A 202 -4.69 7.45 -3.22
N LYS A 203 -5.88 7.93 -3.53
CA LYS A 203 -6.89 8.24 -2.51
C LYS A 203 -7.46 6.93 -1.98
N ILE A 204 -7.42 6.73 -0.67
CA ILE A 204 -8.03 5.60 0.03
C ILE A 204 -9.44 5.99 0.50
#